data_e49bb96531e7b9ca171d4735e6934cd6
#
_entry.id   e49bb96531e7b9ca171d4735e6934cd6
#
_cell.length_a   1.000
_cell.length_b   1.000
_cell.length_c   1.000
_cell.angle_alpha   90.00
_cell.angle_beta   90.00
_cell.angle_gamma   90.00
#
_symmetry.space_group_name_H-M   'P 1'
#
loop_
_entity.id
_entity.type
_entity.pdbx_description
1 polymer ?
#
loop_
_entity_poly.entity_id
_entity_poly.type
_entity_poly.pdbx_seq_one_letter_code
_entity_poly.pdbx_strand_id
1 'polypeptide(L)'
;MNKTDAVWTVGRLTIGTAVKLIAPLRVYGAERVPTKGGLVVAANHFSWLDPLALGAASPRTLYFMAKVEAHRVPGLGQIMRSFGAFAVRRGESDRDAVRTMRKIVRDGHALGMFAEGTRQREGPGPLQPGAAMVAINESVPLIPVAIHGSQSWHWNFAPISLAWGEPMTFDGLPRGGKGYKEASIEVERKLRELWQWLVEIHELGRPRDATPPR
;
A
#
# COMPACT_ATOMS: atom_id res chain seq x y z
N MET A 1 -19.94 4.58 10.43
CA MET A 1 -19.33 3.68 9.44
C MET A 1 -19.96 4.01 8.09
N ASN A 2 -19.18 4.46 7.11
CA ASN A 2 -19.73 4.74 5.79
C ASN A 2 -19.93 3.42 4.99
N LYS A 3 -20.63 3.47 3.83
CA LYS A 3 -20.87 2.26 3.02
C LYS A 3 -19.59 1.54 2.63
N THR A 4 -18.50 2.27 2.35
CA THR A 4 -17.19 1.72 1.97
C THR A 4 -16.57 0.95 3.14
N ASP A 5 -16.66 1.46 4.38
CA ASP A 5 -16.11 0.77 5.55
C ASP A 5 -16.85 -0.54 5.85
N ALA A 6 -18.18 -0.56 5.67
CA ALA A 6 -18.97 -1.78 5.84
C ALA A 6 -18.57 -2.85 4.80
N VAL A 7 -18.50 -2.47 3.53
CA VAL A 7 -18.07 -3.37 2.44
C VAL A 7 -16.63 -3.85 2.65
N TRP A 8 -15.73 -2.94 3.10
CA TRP A 8 -14.36 -3.30 3.43
C TRP A 8 -14.28 -4.32 4.56
N THR A 9 -15.08 -4.15 5.62
CA THR A 9 -15.13 -5.11 6.74
C THR A 9 -15.57 -6.49 6.26
N VAL A 10 -16.64 -6.57 5.46
CA VAL A 10 -17.10 -7.83 4.85
C VAL A 10 -16.04 -8.42 3.93
N GLY A 11 -15.44 -7.60 3.06
CA GLY A 11 -14.39 -8.05 2.15
C GLY A 11 -13.14 -8.56 2.87
N ARG A 12 -12.76 -7.93 3.99
CA ARG A 12 -11.65 -8.40 4.84
C ARG A 12 -11.94 -9.75 5.46
N LEU A 13 -13.19 -10.00 5.87
CA LEU A 13 -13.60 -11.28 6.44
C LEU A 13 -13.69 -12.38 5.38
N THR A 14 -14.12 -12.07 4.16
CA THR A 14 -14.31 -13.06 3.08
C THR A 14 -13.07 -13.20 2.21
N ILE A 15 -12.71 -12.16 1.48
CA ILE A 15 -11.56 -12.15 0.56
C ILE A 15 -10.24 -12.26 1.34
N GLY A 16 -10.13 -11.57 2.49
CA GLY A 16 -8.94 -11.65 3.35
C GLY A 16 -8.73 -13.07 3.89
N THR A 17 -9.79 -13.80 4.23
CA THR A 17 -9.72 -15.22 4.61
C THR A 17 -9.32 -16.08 3.42
N ALA A 18 -9.92 -15.87 2.24
CA ALA A 18 -9.54 -16.56 1.02
C ALA A 18 -8.07 -16.34 0.65
N VAL A 19 -7.59 -15.09 0.73
CA VAL A 19 -6.16 -14.77 0.49
C VAL A 19 -5.26 -15.53 1.47
N LYS A 20 -5.61 -15.57 2.76
CA LYS A 20 -4.83 -16.32 3.76
C LYS A 20 -4.80 -17.83 3.53
N LEU A 21 -5.83 -18.37 2.88
CA LEU A 21 -5.89 -19.81 2.53
C LEU A 21 -5.03 -20.14 1.31
N ILE A 22 -5.04 -19.26 0.29
CA ILE A 22 -4.29 -19.47 -0.97
C ILE A 22 -2.85 -18.94 -0.91
N ALA A 23 -2.56 -18.04 0.02
CA ALA A 23 -1.23 -17.50 0.26
C ALA A 23 -1.07 -17.31 1.78
N PRO A 24 -0.34 -18.19 2.47
CA PRO A 24 -0.13 -18.07 3.92
C PRO A 24 0.45 -16.71 4.28
N LEU A 25 -0.43 -15.80 4.69
CA LEU A 25 -0.11 -14.40 4.94
C LEU A 25 0.45 -14.20 6.34
N ARG A 26 1.57 -13.50 6.44
CA ARG A 26 2.14 -13.02 7.70
C ARG A 26 2.33 -11.52 7.68
N VAL A 27 1.98 -10.88 8.78
CA VAL A 27 2.00 -9.41 8.91
C VAL A 27 2.81 -9.05 10.14
N TYR A 28 3.72 -8.09 9.97
CA TYR A 28 4.61 -7.59 11.02
C TYR A 28 4.45 -6.08 11.12
N GLY A 29 4.47 -5.53 12.33
CA GLY A 29 4.44 -4.09 12.59
C GLY A 29 3.09 -3.42 12.29
N ALA A 30 1.98 -4.16 12.17
CA ALA A 30 0.66 -3.57 11.87
C ALA A 30 0.15 -2.64 12.99
N GLU A 31 0.64 -2.78 14.21
CA GLU A 31 0.36 -1.92 15.37
C GLU A 31 0.90 -0.48 15.20
N ARG A 32 1.86 -0.28 14.29
CA ARG A 32 2.43 1.04 13.96
C ARG A 32 1.49 1.90 13.13
N VAL A 33 0.46 1.30 12.53
CA VAL A 33 -0.47 2.00 11.64
C VAL A 33 -1.38 2.93 12.45
N PRO A 34 -1.37 4.25 12.19
CA PRO A 34 -2.28 5.18 12.85
C PRO A 34 -3.75 4.78 12.63
N THR A 35 -4.50 4.63 13.70
CA THR A 35 -5.90 4.15 13.62
C THR A 35 -6.88 5.19 13.08
N LYS A 36 -6.52 6.48 13.12
CA LYS A 36 -7.34 7.62 12.70
C LYS A 36 -6.50 8.65 11.94
N GLY A 37 -7.17 9.58 11.28
CA GLY A 37 -6.55 10.65 10.51
C GLY A 37 -6.13 10.24 9.11
N GLY A 38 -5.77 11.21 8.29
CA GLY A 38 -5.23 10.97 6.94
C GLY A 38 -3.92 10.21 7.00
N LEU A 39 -3.72 9.30 6.08
CA LEU A 39 -2.52 8.48 6.00
C LEU A 39 -2.22 8.13 4.55
N VAL A 40 -0.95 8.19 4.16
CA VAL A 40 -0.48 7.61 2.90
C VAL A 40 0.26 6.30 3.21
N VAL A 41 -0.10 5.23 2.54
CA VAL A 41 0.57 3.93 2.64
C VAL A 41 1.34 3.71 1.34
N ALA A 42 2.66 3.66 1.40
CA ALA A 42 3.53 3.44 0.24
C ALA A 42 4.09 2.02 0.25
N ALA A 43 3.67 1.20 -0.72
CA ALA A 43 4.10 -0.19 -0.84
C ALA A 43 4.87 -0.44 -2.13
N ASN A 44 5.74 -1.46 -2.15
CA ASN A 44 6.26 -2.04 -3.38
C ASN A 44 5.21 -2.92 -4.08
N HIS A 45 5.45 -3.24 -5.35
CA HIS A 45 4.48 -3.95 -6.18
C HIS A 45 5.14 -5.03 -7.04
N PHE A 46 4.78 -6.29 -6.82
CA PHE A 46 5.27 -7.44 -7.59
C PHE A 46 4.15 -8.16 -8.34
N SER A 47 2.98 -8.30 -7.71
CA SER A 47 1.92 -9.20 -8.17
C SER A 47 0.55 -8.50 -8.19
N TRP A 48 -0.36 -9.04 -9.00
CA TRP A 48 -1.77 -8.65 -8.95
C TRP A 48 -2.43 -8.98 -7.59
N LEU A 49 -1.80 -9.86 -6.80
CA LEU A 49 -2.27 -10.24 -5.47
C LEU A 49 -1.94 -9.20 -4.38
N ASP A 50 -0.94 -8.33 -4.62
CA ASP A 50 -0.49 -7.35 -3.61
C ASP A 50 -1.59 -6.43 -3.07
N PRO A 51 -2.51 -5.90 -3.89
CA PRO A 51 -3.61 -5.08 -3.36
C PRO A 51 -4.51 -5.84 -2.39
N LEU A 52 -4.75 -7.13 -2.67
CA LEU A 52 -5.56 -7.99 -1.81
C LEU A 52 -4.81 -8.35 -0.53
N ALA A 53 -3.52 -8.69 -0.64
CA ALA A 53 -2.67 -8.99 0.50
C ALA A 53 -2.52 -7.76 1.43
N LEU A 54 -2.25 -6.58 0.86
CA LEU A 54 -2.12 -5.33 1.61
C LEU A 54 -3.46 -4.95 2.27
N GLY A 55 -4.57 -5.12 1.55
CA GLY A 55 -5.90 -4.90 2.10
C GLY A 55 -6.23 -5.86 3.26
N ALA A 56 -5.90 -7.15 3.12
CA ALA A 56 -6.10 -8.14 4.17
C ALA A 56 -5.19 -7.92 5.40
N ALA A 57 -4.00 -7.34 5.18
CA ALA A 57 -3.01 -7.03 6.21
C ALA A 57 -3.27 -5.70 6.93
N SER A 58 -4.05 -4.80 6.33
CA SER A 58 -4.26 -3.47 6.89
C SER A 58 -5.23 -3.49 8.08
N PRO A 59 -4.90 -2.82 9.21
CA PRO A 59 -5.80 -2.69 10.34
C PRO A 59 -6.97 -1.73 10.07
N ARG A 60 -6.92 -0.95 8.98
CA ARG A 60 -7.95 0.02 8.61
C ARG A 60 -8.23 0.01 7.11
N THR A 61 -9.39 0.57 6.71
CA THR A 61 -9.80 0.70 5.31
C THR A 61 -8.76 1.46 4.50
N LEU A 62 -8.28 0.86 3.39
CA LEU A 62 -7.39 1.49 2.42
C LEU A 62 -8.15 1.83 1.14
N TYR A 63 -7.99 3.05 0.67
CA TYR A 63 -8.45 3.47 -0.64
C TYR A 63 -7.31 3.31 -1.64
N PHE A 64 -7.54 2.61 -2.74
CA PHE A 64 -6.50 2.29 -3.72
C PHE A 64 -6.72 2.99 -5.05
N MET A 65 -5.62 3.35 -5.71
CA MET A 65 -5.63 3.71 -7.13
C MET A 65 -5.68 2.45 -7.99
N ALA A 66 -6.58 2.43 -8.96
CA ALA A 66 -6.64 1.38 -9.96
C ALA A 66 -6.68 1.95 -11.37
N LYS A 67 -6.14 1.22 -12.35
CA LYS A 67 -6.21 1.62 -13.76
C LYS A 67 -7.65 1.78 -14.21
N VAL A 68 -7.94 2.82 -15.01
CA VAL A 68 -9.27 3.07 -15.56
C VAL A 68 -9.80 1.88 -16.35
N GLU A 69 -8.93 1.12 -17.03
CA GLU A 69 -9.30 -0.08 -17.78
C GLU A 69 -9.88 -1.17 -16.86
N ALA A 70 -9.34 -1.35 -15.65
CA ALA A 70 -9.86 -2.31 -14.69
C ALA A 70 -11.28 -1.93 -14.21
N HIS A 71 -11.57 -0.63 -14.11
CA HIS A 71 -12.91 -0.15 -13.74
C HIS A 71 -13.96 -0.35 -14.86
N ARG A 72 -13.53 -0.57 -16.11
CA ARG A 72 -14.42 -0.83 -17.25
C ARG A 72 -14.85 -2.29 -17.36
N VAL A 73 -14.16 -3.21 -16.68
CA VAL A 73 -14.55 -4.63 -16.68
C VAL A 73 -15.86 -4.80 -15.91
N PRO A 74 -16.93 -5.32 -16.55
CA PRO A 74 -18.22 -5.53 -15.90
C PRO A 74 -18.09 -6.42 -14.65
N GLY A 75 -18.78 -6.08 -13.58
CA GLY A 75 -18.68 -6.74 -12.27
C GLY A 75 -17.43 -6.35 -11.49
N LEU A 76 -16.24 -6.51 -12.06
CA LEU A 76 -14.99 -6.14 -11.38
C LEU A 76 -14.93 -4.67 -11.00
N GLY A 77 -15.31 -3.77 -11.93
CA GLY A 77 -15.32 -2.32 -11.67
C GLY A 77 -16.27 -1.93 -10.54
N GLN A 78 -17.44 -2.59 -10.41
CA GLN A 78 -18.35 -2.37 -9.29
C GLN A 78 -17.75 -2.83 -7.95
N ILE A 79 -17.18 -4.02 -7.93
CA ILE A 79 -16.49 -4.57 -6.75
C ILE A 79 -15.37 -3.62 -6.33
N MET A 80 -14.49 -3.23 -7.25
CA MET A 80 -13.37 -2.34 -6.95
C MET A 80 -13.83 -1.00 -6.37
N ARG A 81 -14.87 -0.37 -6.94
CA ARG A 81 -15.45 0.87 -6.40
C ARG A 81 -16.02 0.67 -5.00
N SER A 82 -16.68 -0.45 -4.74
CA SER A 82 -17.22 -0.77 -3.42
C SER A 82 -16.13 -0.90 -2.36
N PHE A 83 -14.93 -1.33 -2.76
CA PHE A 83 -13.74 -1.39 -1.91
C PHE A 83 -12.94 -0.07 -1.87
N GLY A 84 -13.50 1.04 -2.36
CA GLY A 84 -12.82 2.33 -2.34
C GLY A 84 -11.75 2.51 -3.40
N ALA A 85 -11.67 1.61 -4.38
CA ALA A 85 -10.76 1.81 -5.50
C ALA A 85 -11.28 2.91 -6.44
N PHE A 86 -10.43 3.87 -6.78
CA PHE A 86 -10.73 4.94 -7.73
C PHE A 86 -9.87 4.85 -8.99
N ALA A 87 -10.43 5.30 -10.10
CA ALA A 87 -9.80 5.18 -11.41
C ALA A 87 -8.71 6.25 -11.60
N VAL A 88 -7.56 5.84 -12.15
CA VAL A 88 -6.50 6.75 -12.59
C VAL A 88 -6.00 6.38 -13.98
N ARG A 89 -5.62 7.38 -14.76
CA ARG A 89 -4.91 7.21 -16.04
C ARG A 89 -3.41 7.26 -15.76
N ARG A 90 -2.74 6.12 -15.84
CA ARG A 90 -1.29 6.06 -15.64
C ARG A 90 -0.56 6.69 -16.83
N GLY A 91 0.49 7.47 -16.55
CA GLY A 91 1.31 8.10 -17.59
C GLY A 91 0.83 9.47 -18.05
N GLU A 92 -0.35 9.92 -17.62
CA GLU A 92 -0.84 11.28 -17.83
C GLU A 92 -0.85 12.05 -16.50
N SER A 93 -0.73 13.39 -16.58
CA SER A 93 -0.93 14.26 -15.41
C SER A 93 -2.43 14.31 -15.10
N ASP A 94 -2.91 13.25 -14.41
CA ASP A 94 -4.33 13.14 -14.05
C ASP A 94 -4.61 14.02 -12.81
N ARG A 95 -5.00 15.27 -13.08
CA ARG A 95 -5.34 16.26 -12.05
C ARG A 95 -6.51 15.80 -11.18
N ASP A 96 -7.44 15.06 -11.72
CA ASP A 96 -8.60 14.57 -10.99
C ASP A 96 -8.22 13.42 -10.07
N ALA A 97 -7.27 12.57 -10.48
CA ALA A 97 -6.69 11.55 -9.60
C ALA A 97 -5.95 12.21 -8.43
N VAL A 98 -5.11 13.21 -8.69
CA VAL A 98 -4.40 13.96 -7.61
C VAL A 98 -5.41 14.61 -6.66
N ARG A 99 -6.46 15.25 -7.17
CA ARG A 99 -7.52 15.85 -6.35
C ARG A 99 -8.22 14.79 -5.48
N THR A 100 -8.50 13.62 -6.03
CA THR A 100 -9.13 12.51 -5.32
C THR A 100 -8.23 11.97 -4.23
N MET A 101 -6.94 11.73 -4.51
CA MET A 101 -5.95 11.28 -3.51
C MET A 101 -5.89 12.24 -2.32
N ARG A 102 -5.75 13.54 -2.61
CA ARG A 102 -5.70 14.60 -1.59
C ARG A 102 -6.99 14.65 -0.76
N LYS A 103 -8.16 14.52 -1.42
CA LYS A 103 -9.45 14.49 -0.73
C LYS A 103 -9.55 13.30 0.23
N ILE A 104 -9.13 12.09 -0.18
CA ILE A 104 -9.17 10.89 0.64
C ILE A 104 -8.43 11.10 1.96
N VAL A 105 -7.18 11.58 1.90
CA VAL A 105 -6.38 11.77 3.12
C VAL A 105 -6.87 12.96 3.96
N ARG A 106 -7.36 14.01 3.33
CA ARG A 106 -7.95 15.19 4.00
C ARG A 106 -9.23 14.82 4.76
N ASP A 107 -10.03 13.91 4.22
CA ASP A 107 -11.23 13.37 4.86
C ASP A 107 -10.90 12.38 6.00
N GLY A 108 -9.62 12.18 6.34
CA GLY A 108 -9.17 11.31 7.43
C GLY A 108 -9.04 9.84 7.05
N HIS A 109 -9.05 9.49 5.77
CA HIS A 109 -8.92 8.13 5.28
C HIS A 109 -7.46 7.78 4.94
N ALA A 110 -7.18 6.46 4.82
CA ALA A 110 -5.88 5.97 4.39
C ALA A 110 -5.87 5.68 2.89
N LEU A 111 -4.87 6.23 2.20
CA LEU A 111 -4.62 6.06 0.78
C LEU A 111 -3.50 5.04 0.57
N GLY A 112 -3.80 3.90 -0.04
CA GLY A 112 -2.82 2.89 -0.44
C GLY A 112 -2.27 3.18 -1.84
N MET A 113 -0.96 3.23 -1.95
CA MET A 113 -0.24 3.48 -3.21
C MET A 113 0.88 2.47 -3.41
N PHE A 114 0.93 1.87 -4.59
CA PHE A 114 2.12 1.17 -5.03
C PHE A 114 3.06 2.21 -5.65
N ALA A 115 3.98 2.69 -4.81
CA ALA A 115 4.73 3.91 -5.07
C ALA A 115 5.73 3.80 -6.24
N GLU A 116 6.03 2.62 -6.72
CA GLU A 116 6.86 2.37 -7.92
C GLU A 116 6.12 2.70 -9.23
N GLY A 117 4.78 2.79 -9.21
CA GLY A 117 3.96 3.04 -10.40
C GLY A 117 3.81 1.86 -11.35
N THR A 118 4.62 0.81 -11.24
CA THR A 118 4.59 -0.42 -12.04
C THR A 118 5.02 -1.62 -11.20
N ARG A 119 4.72 -2.84 -11.67
CA ARG A 119 5.19 -4.06 -11.02
C ARG A 119 6.67 -4.30 -11.30
N GLN A 120 7.40 -4.69 -10.25
CA GLN A 120 8.82 -5.10 -10.31
C GLN A 120 8.93 -6.63 -10.34
N ARG A 121 10.14 -7.16 -10.60
CA ARG A 121 10.37 -8.61 -10.70
C ARG A 121 11.26 -9.16 -9.58
N GLU A 122 12.34 -8.46 -9.25
CA GLU A 122 13.42 -9.00 -8.40
C GLU A 122 13.51 -8.34 -7.03
N GLY A 123 13.02 -7.12 -6.88
CA GLY A 123 13.06 -6.36 -5.64
C GLY A 123 12.39 -5.00 -5.81
N PRO A 124 12.25 -4.20 -4.73
CA PRO A 124 11.65 -2.89 -4.82
C PRO A 124 12.40 -1.96 -5.78
N GLY A 125 11.67 -1.40 -6.74
CA GLY A 125 12.17 -0.41 -7.69
C GLY A 125 12.21 1.01 -7.12
N PRO A 126 12.65 2.00 -7.93
CA PRO A 126 12.66 3.39 -7.53
C PRO A 126 11.22 3.92 -7.36
N LEU A 127 11.01 4.73 -6.32
CA LEU A 127 9.70 5.28 -6.01
C LEU A 127 9.41 6.55 -6.81
N GLN A 128 8.19 6.66 -7.29
CA GLN A 128 7.65 7.88 -7.88
C GLN A 128 7.24 8.88 -6.79
N PRO A 129 7.36 10.20 -7.05
CA PRO A 129 7.12 11.22 -6.03
C PRO A 129 5.66 11.38 -5.61
N GLY A 130 4.72 10.65 -6.21
CA GLY A 130 3.28 10.84 -6.00
C GLY A 130 2.82 10.62 -4.56
N ALA A 131 3.34 9.59 -3.87
CA ALA A 131 2.99 9.31 -2.48
C ALA A 131 3.50 10.42 -1.54
N ALA A 132 4.77 10.79 -1.68
CA ALA A 132 5.39 11.89 -0.92
C ALA A 132 4.70 13.24 -1.21
N MET A 133 4.34 13.51 -2.46
CA MET A 133 3.59 14.70 -2.84
C MET A 133 2.28 14.84 -2.06
N VAL A 134 1.51 13.75 -1.96
CA VAL A 134 0.24 13.78 -1.21
C VAL A 134 0.51 13.98 0.28
N ALA A 135 1.46 13.27 0.86
CA ALA A 135 1.80 13.37 2.28
C ALA A 135 2.23 14.79 2.67
N ILE A 136 3.15 15.40 1.91
CA ILE A 136 3.66 16.76 2.16
C ILE A 136 2.56 17.82 1.96
N ASN A 137 1.79 17.71 0.87
CA ASN A 137 0.78 18.73 0.57
C ASN A 137 -0.38 18.76 1.57
N GLU A 138 -0.74 17.62 2.12
CA GLU A 138 -1.84 17.49 3.08
C GLU A 138 -1.36 17.40 4.53
N SER A 139 -0.03 17.49 4.75
CA SER A 139 0.59 17.40 6.10
C SER A 139 0.10 16.18 6.87
N VAL A 140 0.08 15.02 6.19
CA VAL A 140 -0.31 13.73 6.77
C VAL A 140 0.89 12.78 6.79
N PRO A 141 0.97 11.84 7.75
CA PRO A 141 2.03 10.86 7.77
C PRO A 141 1.98 9.94 6.54
N LEU A 142 3.15 9.42 6.16
CA LEU A 142 3.32 8.35 5.21
C LEU A 142 3.96 7.16 5.92
N ILE A 143 3.44 5.95 5.66
CA ILE A 143 4.00 4.71 6.21
C ILE A 143 4.50 3.81 5.07
N PRO A 144 5.78 3.41 5.07
CA PRO A 144 6.29 2.44 4.11
C PRO A 144 5.84 1.04 4.49
N VAL A 145 5.50 0.23 3.49
CA VAL A 145 5.13 -1.19 3.67
C VAL A 145 5.86 -2.04 2.65
N ALA A 146 6.67 -2.96 3.12
CA ALA A 146 7.30 -3.95 2.26
C ALA A 146 6.40 -5.19 2.12
N ILE A 147 6.35 -5.73 0.89
CA ILE A 147 5.69 -6.98 0.54
C ILE A 147 6.75 -7.91 -0.03
N HIS A 148 6.80 -9.16 0.47
CA HIS A 148 7.71 -10.19 -0.02
C HIS A 148 6.98 -11.53 -0.20
N GLY A 149 7.42 -12.33 -1.19
CA GLY A 149 6.86 -13.64 -1.52
C GLY A 149 5.79 -13.61 -2.61
N SER A 150 5.15 -12.47 -2.86
CA SER A 150 4.11 -12.34 -3.89
C SER A 150 4.67 -12.43 -5.33
N GLN A 151 5.95 -12.10 -5.54
CA GLN A 151 6.64 -12.26 -6.83
C GLN A 151 6.75 -13.71 -7.27
N SER A 152 6.84 -14.64 -6.31
CA SER A 152 6.97 -16.08 -6.56
C SER A 152 5.63 -16.81 -6.50
N TRP A 153 4.54 -16.09 -6.25
CA TRP A 153 3.22 -16.70 -6.13
C TRP A 153 2.60 -16.96 -7.51
N HIS A 154 2.46 -18.25 -7.87
CA HIS A 154 1.87 -18.72 -9.14
C HIS A 154 0.87 -19.85 -8.87
N TRP A 155 -0.09 -19.67 -7.95
CA TRP A 155 -1.02 -20.71 -7.48
C TRP A 155 -0.33 -21.88 -6.75
N ASN A 156 0.91 -21.67 -6.31
CA ASN A 156 1.73 -22.64 -5.58
C ASN A 156 1.63 -22.49 -4.06
N PHE A 157 0.68 -21.68 -3.58
CA PHE A 157 0.49 -21.36 -2.16
C PHE A 157 1.75 -20.78 -1.49
N ALA A 158 2.62 -20.15 -2.26
CA ALA A 158 3.83 -19.52 -1.73
C ALA A 158 3.47 -18.51 -0.63
N PRO A 159 4.19 -18.51 0.49
CA PRO A 159 3.89 -17.63 1.60
C PRO A 159 4.18 -16.17 1.25
N ILE A 160 3.29 -15.28 1.67
CA ILE A 160 3.45 -13.83 1.53
C ILE A 160 3.63 -13.20 2.90
N SER A 161 4.55 -12.26 3.01
CA SER A 161 4.74 -11.48 4.23
C SER A 161 4.71 -9.99 3.94
N LEU A 162 4.17 -9.23 4.90
CA LEU A 162 4.17 -7.77 4.88
C LEU A 162 4.82 -7.23 6.15
N ALA A 163 5.64 -6.21 5.99
CA ALA A 163 6.24 -5.47 7.10
C ALA A 163 5.86 -3.99 7.01
N TRP A 164 5.23 -3.48 8.06
CA TRP A 164 4.89 -2.07 8.22
C TRP A 164 6.05 -1.35 8.90
N GLY A 165 6.52 -0.25 8.31
CA GLY A 165 7.51 0.62 8.91
C GLY A 165 6.90 1.57 9.94
N GLU A 166 7.69 2.55 10.38
CA GLU A 166 7.20 3.64 11.22
C GLU A 166 6.54 4.72 10.34
N PRO A 167 5.50 5.41 10.85
CA PRO A 167 4.96 6.59 10.19
C PRO A 167 6.02 7.68 10.08
N MET A 168 6.19 8.23 8.89
CA MET A 168 7.13 9.30 8.57
C MET A 168 6.37 10.60 8.32
N THR A 169 6.86 11.71 8.87
CA THR A 169 6.39 13.06 8.55
C THR A 169 7.50 13.84 7.85
N PHE A 170 7.13 14.78 7.03
CA PHE A 170 8.07 15.53 6.20
C PHE A 170 8.00 17.03 6.50
N ASP A 171 7.84 17.35 7.78
CA ASP A 171 7.83 18.72 8.27
C ASP A 171 9.19 19.39 7.97
N GLY A 172 9.15 20.52 7.29
CA GLY A 172 10.36 21.23 6.86
C GLY A 172 10.81 20.94 5.42
N LEU A 173 10.29 19.92 4.74
CA LEU A 173 10.54 19.76 3.31
C LEU A 173 9.66 20.73 2.48
N PRO A 174 10.24 21.37 1.44
CA PRO A 174 9.48 22.32 0.64
C PRO A 174 8.40 21.63 -0.19
N ARG A 175 7.24 22.27 -0.32
CA ARG A 175 6.21 21.84 -1.27
C ARG A 175 6.73 22.09 -2.69
N GLY A 176 6.93 21.02 -3.45
CA GLY A 176 7.44 21.07 -4.83
C GLY A 176 8.32 19.88 -5.19
N GLY A 177 8.74 19.83 -6.43
CA GLY A 177 9.45 18.66 -6.98
C GLY A 177 10.69 18.24 -6.21
N LYS A 178 11.47 19.21 -5.66
CA LYS A 178 12.66 18.93 -4.86
C LYS A 178 12.30 18.19 -3.56
N GLY A 179 11.37 18.74 -2.76
CA GLY A 179 10.96 18.12 -1.49
C GLY A 179 10.26 16.77 -1.69
N TYR A 180 9.42 16.63 -2.73
CA TYR A 180 8.77 15.36 -3.04
C TYR A 180 9.78 14.28 -3.42
N LYS A 181 10.81 14.63 -4.19
CA LYS A 181 11.88 13.71 -4.58
C LYS A 181 12.70 13.29 -3.36
N GLU A 182 13.08 14.24 -2.50
CA GLU A 182 13.85 13.99 -1.29
C GLU A 182 13.09 13.06 -0.33
N ALA A 183 11.82 13.34 -0.05
CA ALA A 183 10.96 12.45 0.73
C ALA A 183 10.82 11.06 0.11
N SER A 184 10.66 10.97 -1.22
CA SER A 184 10.54 9.67 -1.91
C SER A 184 11.80 8.81 -1.77
N ILE A 185 12.99 9.42 -1.81
CA ILE A 185 14.27 8.72 -1.60
C ILE A 185 14.34 8.16 -0.17
N GLU A 186 13.90 8.92 0.81
CA GLU A 186 13.89 8.47 2.20
C GLU A 186 12.89 7.32 2.42
N VAL A 187 11.68 7.44 1.87
CA VAL A 187 10.67 6.38 1.90
C VAL A 187 11.19 5.11 1.19
N GLU A 188 11.84 5.25 0.04
CA GLU A 188 12.44 4.13 -0.70
C GLU A 188 13.50 3.42 0.14
N ARG A 189 14.38 4.15 0.80
CA ARG A 189 15.39 3.59 1.70
C ARG A 189 14.75 2.74 2.79
N LYS A 190 13.73 3.28 3.47
CA LYS A 190 13.00 2.56 4.54
C LYS A 190 12.25 1.34 4.00
N LEU A 191 11.65 1.46 2.83
CA LEU A 191 10.94 0.35 2.20
C LEU A 191 11.92 -0.79 1.81
N ARG A 192 13.10 -0.46 1.30
CA ARG A 192 14.16 -1.43 0.99
C ARG A 192 14.72 -2.11 2.23
N GLU A 193 14.91 -1.38 3.34
CA GLU A 193 15.33 -1.95 4.63
C GLU A 193 14.29 -2.97 5.13
N LEU A 194 12.99 -2.63 5.09
CA LEU A 194 11.90 -3.54 5.45
C LEU A 194 11.84 -4.77 4.54
N TRP A 195 12.03 -4.58 3.24
CA TRP A 195 12.00 -5.67 2.28
C TRP A 195 13.19 -6.62 2.48
N GLN A 196 14.39 -6.10 2.68
CA GLN A 196 15.57 -6.91 2.98
C GLN A 196 15.38 -7.73 4.25
N TRP A 197 14.85 -7.10 5.30
CA TRP A 197 14.49 -7.80 6.52
C TRP A 197 13.45 -8.92 6.28
N LEU A 198 12.46 -8.70 5.41
CA LEU A 198 11.49 -9.76 5.05
C LEU A 198 12.16 -10.92 4.30
N VAL A 199 13.15 -10.67 3.45
CA VAL A 199 13.94 -11.72 2.79
C VAL A 199 14.60 -12.61 3.86
N GLU A 200 15.31 -12.00 4.82
CA GLU A 200 15.98 -12.70 5.92
C GLU A 200 14.99 -13.50 6.79
N ILE A 201 13.85 -12.89 7.12
CA ILE A 201 12.80 -13.54 7.92
C ILE A 201 12.17 -14.73 7.18
N HIS A 202 12.07 -14.70 5.85
CA HIS A 202 11.59 -15.84 5.08
C HIS A 202 12.55 -17.03 5.16
N GLU A 203 13.86 -16.81 5.13
CA GLU A 203 14.90 -17.83 5.31
C GLU A 203 14.84 -18.46 6.72
N LEU A 204 14.47 -17.68 7.74
CA LEU A 204 14.28 -18.11 9.12
C LEU A 204 12.91 -18.75 9.40
N GLY A 205 12.12 -19.05 8.37
CA GLY A 205 10.80 -19.68 8.51
C GLY A 205 9.69 -18.76 9.01
N ARG A 206 9.89 -17.45 8.95
CA ARG A 206 8.88 -16.42 9.24
C ARG A 206 8.38 -16.47 10.70
N PRO A 207 9.23 -16.32 11.71
CA PRO A 207 8.83 -16.35 13.12
C PRO A 207 7.75 -15.28 13.41
N ARG A 208 6.79 -15.61 14.30
CA ARG A 208 5.62 -14.74 14.56
C ARG A 208 5.94 -13.52 15.43
N ASP A 209 6.95 -13.65 16.27
CA ASP A 209 7.42 -12.68 17.26
C ASP A 209 8.51 -11.74 16.72
N ALA A 210 8.88 -11.92 15.44
CA ALA A 210 9.85 -11.04 14.81
C ALA A 210 9.30 -9.61 14.67
N THR A 211 10.15 -8.65 15.02
CA THR A 211 9.83 -7.21 14.96
C THR A 211 10.56 -6.56 13.80
N PRO A 212 9.86 -5.86 12.88
CA PRO A 212 10.50 -5.20 11.76
C PRO A 212 11.36 -4.00 12.22
N PRO A 213 12.41 -3.63 11.48
CA PRO A 213 13.24 -2.46 11.76
C PRO A 213 12.40 -1.18 11.84
N ARG A 214 12.90 -0.20 12.60
CA ARG A 214 12.29 1.13 12.75
C ARG A 214 12.65 2.07 11.62
#